data_057ba11ab5ec6fcd5ab8a922056e56fa
#
_entry.id   057ba11ab5ec6fcd5ab8a922056e56fa
#
_cell.length_a   1.000
_cell.length_b   1.000
_cell.length_c   1.000
_cell.angle_alpha   90.00
_cell.angle_beta   90.00
_cell.angle_gamma   90.00
#
_symmetry.space_group_name_H-M   'P 1'
#
loop_
_entity.id
_entity.type
_entity.pdbx_description
1 polymer ?
#
loop_
_entity_poly.entity_id
_entity_poly.type
_entity_poly.pdbx_seq_one_letter_code
_entity_poly.pdbx_strand_id
1 'polypeptide(L)'
;MTGVQTCALPISGQIRNVNIAKGNFRFAPLMYLNVAIENIEKMPQSNFDEIIAKYVEMNIAHPFREGNGRSTRIWLDLILKTELGKVVDWSKVDKEDYLLAMERSPIKDVEIKVLLKEALTDKINDRDVYMKGIDASYSYEGYSEYKTGEC
;
A
#
# COMPACT_ATOMS: atom_id res chain seq x y z
N MET A 1 1.57 10.03 -6.55
CA MET A 1 0.33 9.72 -5.80
C MET A 1 -0.66 10.84 -5.87
N THR A 2 -0.52 11.59 -6.92
CA THR A 2 -1.30 12.79 -7.12
C THR A 2 -2.76 12.54 -7.48
N GLY A 3 -3.09 11.30 -7.88
CA GLY A 3 -4.45 10.96 -8.27
C GLY A 3 -5.43 10.76 -7.13
N VAL A 4 -4.97 10.82 -5.90
CA VAL A 4 -5.84 10.61 -4.74
C VAL A 4 -6.66 11.86 -4.50
N GLN A 5 -7.93 11.78 -4.80
CA GLN A 5 -8.88 12.88 -4.64
C GLN A 5 -9.79 12.55 -3.48
N THR A 6 -9.42 13.01 -2.30
CA THR A 6 -10.19 12.80 -1.08
C THR A 6 -10.32 14.12 -0.34
N CYS A 7 -11.17 14.15 0.66
CA CYS A 7 -11.30 15.28 1.55
C CYS A 7 -10.03 15.54 2.38
N ALA A 8 -9.13 14.56 2.43
CA ALA A 8 -7.83 14.70 3.09
C ALA A 8 -6.73 15.14 2.11
N LEU A 9 -7.09 15.55 0.92
CA LEU A 9 -6.12 15.89 -0.14
C LEU A 9 -5.01 16.85 0.29
N PRO A 10 -5.28 17.93 1.02
CA PRO A 10 -4.20 18.84 1.43
C PRO A 10 -3.13 18.17 2.28
N ILE A 11 -3.44 17.03 2.88
CA ILE A 11 -2.52 16.26 3.71
C ILE A 11 -1.99 15.06 2.93
N SER A 12 -2.87 14.28 2.30
CA SER A 12 -2.50 13.01 1.68
C SER A 12 -1.67 13.17 0.40
N GLY A 13 -1.76 14.31 -0.29
CA GLY A 13 -0.95 14.57 -1.48
C GLY A 13 0.46 15.05 -1.19
N GLN A 14 0.83 15.20 0.08
CA GLN A 14 2.11 15.75 0.50
C GLN A 14 2.87 14.76 1.37
N ILE A 15 4.19 14.75 1.21
CA ILE A 15 5.05 13.97 2.12
C ILE A 15 4.91 14.54 3.52
N ARG A 16 4.75 13.65 4.49
CA ARG A 16 4.53 14.05 5.89
C ARG A 16 5.71 14.83 6.45
N ASN A 17 5.42 15.66 7.40
CA ASN A 17 6.42 16.42 8.14
C ASN A 17 6.41 16.11 9.64
N VAL A 18 5.84 14.97 10.02
CA VAL A 18 5.77 14.50 11.41
C VAL A 18 6.12 13.03 11.49
N ASN A 19 6.60 12.61 12.65
CA ASN A 19 6.79 11.19 12.93
C ASN A 19 5.44 10.54 13.20
N ILE A 20 5.26 9.31 12.73
CA ILE A 20 4.01 8.58 12.83
C ILE A 20 4.28 7.19 13.40
N ALA A 21 3.37 6.74 14.25
CA ALA A 21 3.35 5.38 14.75
C ALA A 21 1.91 4.84 14.67
N LYS A 22 1.77 3.52 14.59
CA LYS A 22 0.47 2.86 14.63
C LYS A 22 0.57 1.71 15.62
N GLY A 23 -0.11 1.84 16.76
CA GLY A 23 0.09 0.93 17.86
C GLY A 23 1.54 0.96 18.34
N ASN A 24 2.19 -0.20 18.36
CA ASN A 24 3.59 -0.32 18.76
C ASN A 24 4.56 -0.19 17.58
N PHE A 25 4.05 0.00 16.36
CA PHE A 25 4.87 0.10 15.16
C PHE A 25 5.18 1.56 14.85
N ARG A 26 6.47 1.86 14.73
CA ARG A 26 6.93 3.18 14.29
C ARG A 26 7.37 3.12 12.86
N PHE A 27 6.84 4.01 12.04
CA PHE A 27 7.26 4.15 10.66
C PHE A 27 8.58 4.92 10.58
N ALA A 28 9.17 5.01 9.39
CA ALA A 28 10.46 5.64 9.20
C ALA A 28 10.52 7.02 9.87
N PRO A 29 11.57 7.31 10.66
CA PRO A 29 11.72 8.64 11.24
C PRO A 29 11.76 9.72 10.18
N LEU A 30 11.15 10.87 10.49
CA LEU A 30 11.04 11.97 9.54
C LEU A 30 12.39 12.39 8.96
N MET A 31 13.42 12.42 9.78
CA MET A 31 14.75 12.87 9.35
C MET A 31 15.37 11.99 8.27
N TYR A 32 14.91 10.74 8.13
CA TYR A 32 15.42 9.80 7.12
C TYR A 32 14.43 9.55 5.98
N LEU A 33 13.27 10.18 6.03
CA LEU A 33 12.17 9.85 5.11
C LEU A 33 12.53 10.08 3.65
N ASN A 34 13.10 11.22 3.32
CA ASN A 34 13.45 11.53 1.94
C ASN A 34 14.51 10.56 1.39
N VAL A 35 15.52 10.24 2.20
CA VAL A 35 16.54 9.26 1.82
C VAL A 35 15.93 7.88 1.64
N ALA A 36 15.03 7.49 2.54
CA ALA A 36 14.34 6.21 2.44
C ALA A 36 13.54 6.11 1.14
N ILE A 37 12.78 7.14 0.79
CA ILE A 37 12.00 7.16 -0.44
C ILE A 37 12.91 7.06 -1.67
N GLU A 38 14.00 7.81 -1.71
CA GLU A 38 14.95 7.73 -2.82
C GLU A 38 15.54 6.33 -2.97
N ASN A 39 15.89 5.70 -1.87
CA ASN A 39 16.43 4.34 -1.89
C ASN A 39 15.39 3.33 -2.37
N ILE A 40 14.14 3.49 -1.94
CA ILE A 40 13.04 2.62 -2.36
C ILE A 40 12.80 2.75 -3.86
N GLU A 41 12.82 3.94 -4.41
CA GLU A 41 12.63 4.16 -5.85
C GLU A 41 13.71 3.45 -6.68
N LYS A 42 14.90 3.29 -6.13
CA LYS A 42 16.01 2.60 -6.80
C LYS A 42 16.01 1.09 -6.62
N MET A 43 15.15 0.56 -5.76
CA MET A 43 15.08 -0.88 -5.54
C MET A 43 14.63 -1.61 -6.80
N PRO A 44 15.15 -2.82 -7.06
CA PRO A 44 14.75 -3.60 -8.24
C PRO A 44 13.29 -4.01 -8.18
N GLN A 45 12.68 -4.15 -9.34
CA GLN A 45 11.27 -4.52 -9.47
C GLN A 45 11.04 -5.44 -10.68
N SER A 46 12.01 -6.30 -10.99
CA SER A 46 11.97 -7.16 -12.17
C SER A 46 11.10 -8.40 -12.00
N ASN A 47 10.86 -8.83 -10.79
CA ASN A 47 10.05 -10.00 -10.50
C ASN A 47 9.14 -9.74 -9.30
N PHE A 48 8.22 -10.67 -9.06
CA PHE A 48 7.23 -10.52 -7.99
C PHE A 48 7.87 -10.30 -6.62
N ASP A 49 8.87 -11.12 -6.27
CA ASP A 49 9.50 -11.03 -4.95
C ASP A 49 10.16 -9.67 -4.73
N GLU A 50 10.83 -9.16 -5.75
CA GLU A 50 11.45 -7.83 -5.70
C GLU A 50 10.39 -6.72 -5.55
N ILE A 51 9.28 -6.85 -6.27
CA ILE A 51 8.20 -5.88 -6.23
C ILE A 51 7.58 -5.85 -4.83
N ILE A 52 7.34 -7.01 -4.23
CA ILE A 52 6.75 -7.05 -2.89
C ILE A 52 7.74 -6.54 -1.85
N ALA A 53 9.02 -6.85 -1.97
CA ALA A 53 10.04 -6.29 -1.08
C ALA A 53 10.02 -4.76 -1.14
N LYS A 54 9.92 -4.19 -2.33
CA LYS A 54 9.81 -2.75 -2.54
C LYS A 54 8.54 -2.18 -1.90
N TYR A 55 7.42 -2.88 -2.05
CA TYR A 55 6.16 -2.51 -1.42
C TYR A 55 6.25 -2.48 0.10
N VAL A 56 6.88 -3.50 0.69
CA VAL A 56 7.08 -3.57 2.15
C VAL A 56 7.89 -2.36 2.63
N GLU A 57 8.96 -2.03 1.93
CA GLU A 57 9.80 -0.88 2.30
C GLU A 57 9.03 0.43 2.21
N MET A 58 8.19 0.60 1.19
CA MET A 58 7.37 1.80 1.07
C MET A 58 6.34 1.87 2.20
N ASN A 59 5.79 0.74 2.62
CA ASN A 59 4.88 0.70 3.75
C ASN A 59 5.58 1.13 5.05
N ILE A 60 6.83 0.70 5.24
CA ILE A 60 7.64 1.11 6.40
C ILE A 60 7.90 2.61 6.35
N ALA A 61 8.22 3.14 5.18
CA ALA A 61 8.48 4.57 5.02
C ALA A 61 7.26 5.41 5.36
N HIS A 62 6.07 4.96 4.98
CA HIS A 62 4.81 5.60 5.31
C HIS A 62 4.84 7.11 4.99
N PRO A 63 4.98 7.48 3.70
CA PRO A 63 5.39 8.84 3.34
C PRO A 63 4.36 9.92 3.58
N PHE A 64 3.08 9.57 3.74
CA PHE A 64 2.01 10.55 3.93
C PHE A 64 1.46 10.50 5.34
N ARG A 65 0.76 11.54 5.75
CA ARG A 65 0.07 11.53 7.05
C ARG A 65 -1.14 10.61 7.02
N GLU A 66 -1.85 10.58 5.89
CA GLU A 66 -3.06 9.78 5.68
C GLU A 66 -3.06 9.19 4.30
N GLY A 67 -3.80 8.12 4.12
CA GLY A 67 -3.96 7.48 2.82
C GLY A 67 -2.77 6.64 2.37
N ASN A 68 -1.83 6.35 3.27
CA ASN A 68 -0.64 5.57 2.91
C ASN A 68 -0.99 4.18 2.40
N GLY A 69 -1.84 3.45 3.09
CA GLY A 69 -2.23 2.11 2.67
C GLY A 69 -2.87 2.10 1.30
N ARG A 70 -3.84 2.99 1.09
CA ARG A 70 -4.53 3.10 -0.21
C ARG A 70 -3.57 3.50 -1.32
N SER A 71 -2.77 4.52 -1.07
CA SER A 71 -1.81 5.02 -2.07
C SER A 71 -0.75 3.99 -2.41
N THR A 72 -0.22 3.28 -1.42
CA THR A 72 0.81 2.27 -1.67
C THR A 72 0.24 1.05 -2.37
N ARG A 73 -1.01 0.68 -2.10
CA ARG A 73 -1.64 -0.43 -2.84
C ARG A 73 -1.86 -0.08 -4.31
N ILE A 74 -2.28 1.16 -4.60
CA ILE A 74 -2.38 1.63 -5.99
C ILE A 74 -1.01 1.63 -6.67
N TRP A 75 -0.01 2.11 -5.99
CA TRP A 75 1.37 2.14 -6.48
C TRP A 75 1.88 0.72 -6.76
N LEU A 76 1.60 -0.23 -5.87
CA LEU A 76 1.95 -1.64 -6.06
C LEU A 76 1.30 -2.20 -7.34
N ASP A 77 0.01 -1.97 -7.52
CA ASP A 77 -0.70 -2.44 -8.70
C ASP A 77 -0.16 -1.83 -9.99
N LEU A 78 0.25 -0.57 -9.96
CA LEU A 78 0.88 0.07 -11.12
C LEU A 78 2.20 -0.60 -11.49
N ILE A 79 3.02 -0.93 -10.50
CA ILE A 79 4.28 -1.62 -10.74
C ILE A 79 4.03 -3.03 -11.28
N LEU A 80 3.13 -3.77 -10.65
CA LEU A 80 2.77 -5.12 -11.09
C LEU A 80 2.24 -5.12 -12.53
N LYS A 81 1.39 -4.17 -12.85
CA LYS A 81 0.84 -4.04 -14.19
C LYS A 81 1.93 -3.78 -15.22
N THR A 82 2.85 -2.87 -14.91
CA THR A 82 3.93 -2.50 -15.81
C THR A 82 4.93 -3.63 -16.01
N GLU A 83 5.34 -4.29 -14.93
CA GLU A 83 6.41 -5.30 -14.97
C GLU A 83 5.92 -6.71 -15.31
N LEU A 84 4.75 -7.09 -14.80
CA LEU A 84 4.24 -8.46 -14.90
C LEU A 84 2.94 -8.60 -15.68
N GLY A 85 2.28 -7.50 -16.03
CA GLY A 85 0.96 -7.54 -16.65
C GLY A 85 -0.11 -8.12 -15.75
N LYS A 86 0.02 -7.92 -14.44
CA LYS A 86 -0.91 -8.44 -13.43
C LYS A 86 -1.22 -7.36 -12.40
N VAL A 87 -2.29 -7.55 -11.69
CA VAL A 87 -2.66 -6.72 -10.52
C VAL A 87 -3.17 -7.64 -9.42
N VAL A 88 -3.24 -7.11 -8.21
CA VAL A 88 -3.82 -7.85 -7.09
C VAL A 88 -5.34 -7.70 -7.12
N ASP A 89 -6.06 -8.80 -7.04
CA ASP A 89 -7.49 -8.76 -6.80
C ASP A 89 -7.71 -8.65 -5.29
N TRP A 90 -7.80 -7.44 -4.80
CA TRP A 90 -7.89 -7.16 -3.37
C TRP A 90 -9.15 -7.74 -2.73
N SER A 91 -10.17 -8.04 -3.50
CA SER A 91 -11.39 -8.68 -2.98
C SER A 91 -11.14 -10.11 -2.50
N LYS A 92 -10.04 -10.73 -2.94
CA LYS A 92 -9.63 -12.08 -2.53
C LYS A 92 -8.66 -12.07 -1.35
N VAL A 93 -8.30 -10.89 -0.87
CA VAL A 93 -7.33 -10.74 0.22
C VAL A 93 -8.11 -10.47 1.50
N ASP A 94 -8.06 -11.43 2.44
CA ASP A 94 -8.73 -11.29 3.73
C ASP A 94 -8.10 -10.14 4.55
N LYS A 95 -8.95 -9.33 5.16
CA LYS A 95 -8.53 -8.17 5.92
C LYS A 95 -7.57 -8.52 7.04
N GLU A 96 -7.94 -9.49 7.87
CA GLU A 96 -7.13 -9.86 9.04
C GLU A 96 -5.81 -10.46 8.62
N ASP A 97 -5.83 -11.36 7.64
CA ASP A 97 -4.61 -11.98 7.12
C ASP A 97 -3.66 -10.94 6.54
N TYR A 98 -4.21 -9.98 5.80
CA TYR A 98 -3.44 -8.90 5.20
C TYR A 98 -2.78 -8.03 6.27
N LEU A 99 -3.55 -7.59 7.25
CA LEU A 99 -3.03 -6.72 8.30
C LEU A 99 -1.94 -7.40 9.12
N LEU A 100 -2.14 -8.67 9.46
CA LEU A 100 -1.12 -9.45 10.18
C LEU A 100 0.13 -9.67 9.34
N ALA A 101 -0.04 -10.00 8.07
CA ALA A 101 1.10 -10.20 7.17
C ALA A 101 1.90 -8.92 6.98
N MET A 102 1.24 -7.78 6.86
CA MET A 102 1.91 -6.49 6.75
C MET A 102 2.60 -6.09 8.05
N GLU A 103 1.99 -6.36 9.19
CA GLU A 103 2.61 -6.10 10.50
C GLU A 103 3.92 -6.87 10.66
N ARG A 104 3.97 -8.10 10.17
CA ARG A 104 5.16 -8.95 10.25
C ARG A 104 6.17 -8.71 9.14
N SER A 105 5.75 -8.07 8.06
CA SER A 105 6.55 -7.95 6.85
C SER A 105 7.90 -7.26 7.02
N PRO A 106 8.09 -6.30 7.94
CA PRO A 106 9.40 -5.68 8.12
C PRO A 106 10.47 -6.67 8.59
N ILE A 107 10.05 -7.72 9.29
CA ILE A 107 10.97 -8.75 9.80
C ILE A 107 10.95 -9.97 8.90
N LYS A 108 9.75 -10.39 8.46
CA LYS A 108 9.56 -11.58 7.66
C LYS A 108 8.45 -11.34 6.65
N ASP A 109 8.80 -11.26 5.39
CA ASP A 109 7.88 -10.89 4.31
C ASP A 109 7.28 -12.09 3.56
N VAL A 110 7.52 -13.31 4.02
CA VAL A 110 7.02 -14.51 3.34
C VAL A 110 5.49 -14.54 3.32
N GLU A 111 4.86 -14.19 4.44
CA GLU A 111 3.40 -14.23 4.55
C GLU A 111 2.72 -13.30 3.55
N ILE A 112 3.20 -12.06 3.45
CA ILE A 112 2.60 -11.10 2.52
C ILE A 112 2.88 -11.49 1.06
N LYS A 113 4.03 -12.06 0.77
CA LYS A 113 4.34 -12.55 -0.57
C LYS A 113 3.39 -13.66 -1.01
N VAL A 114 3.16 -14.64 -0.14
CA VAL A 114 2.25 -15.75 -0.44
C VAL A 114 0.83 -15.24 -0.61
N LEU A 115 0.39 -14.41 0.31
CA LEU A 115 -0.98 -13.88 0.32
C LEU A 115 -1.30 -13.10 -0.96
N LEU A 116 -0.42 -12.21 -1.35
CA LEU A 116 -0.63 -11.39 -2.55
C LEU A 116 -0.44 -12.20 -3.84
N LYS A 117 0.47 -13.15 -3.85
CA LYS A 117 0.68 -13.98 -5.03
C LYS A 117 -0.57 -14.80 -5.38
N GLU A 118 -1.24 -15.33 -4.38
CA GLU A 118 -2.47 -16.09 -4.58
C GLU A 118 -3.62 -15.23 -5.09
N ALA A 119 -3.57 -13.92 -4.85
CA ALA A 119 -4.59 -12.98 -5.27
C ALA A 119 -4.27 -12.27 -6.60
N LEU A 120 -3.15 -12.60 -7.24
CA LEU A 120 -2.82 -11.98 -8.53
C LEU A 120 -3.80 -12.39 -9.62
N THR A 121 -4.14 -11.44 -10.48
CA THR A 121 -5.00 -11.67 -11.64
C THR A 121 -4.41 -10.96 -12.86
N ASP A 122 -4.68 -11.49 -14.04
CA ASP A 122 -4.31 -10.86 -15.31
C ASP A 122 -5.39 -9.92 -15.84
N LYS A 123 -6.47 -9.74 -15.10
CA LYS A 123 -7.59 -8.85 -15.47
C LYS A 123 -7.25 -7.39 -15.14
N ILE A 124 -6.22 -6.88 -15.78
CA ILE A 124 -5.65 -5.57 -15.45
C ILE A 124 -6.53 -4.39 -15.88
N ASN A 125 -7.46 -4.63 -16.81
CA ASN A 125 -8.40 -3.60 -17.28
C ASN A 125 -9.83 -3.88 -16.86
N ASP A 126 -10.05 -4.80 -15.93
CA ASP A 126 -11.38 -5.18 -15.47
C ASP A 126 -11.88 -4.18 -14.44
N ARG A 127 -12.97 -3.50 -14.77
CA ARG A 127 -13.54 -2.48 -13.89
C ARG A 127 -14.05 -3.08 -12.58
N ASP A 128 -14.62 -4.29 -12.62
CA ASP A 128 -15.14 -4.94 -11.41
C ASP A 128 -14.00 -5.26 -10.44
N VAL A 129 -12.88 -5.77 -10.95
CA VAL A 129 -11.69 -6.02 -10.13
C VAL A 129 -11.21 -4.72 -9.49
N TYR A 130 -11.15 -3.66 -10.27
CA TYR A 130 -10.71 -2.35 -9.77
C TYR A 130 -11.66 -1.80 -8.69
N MET A 131 -12.95 -1.86 -8.93
CA MET A 131 -13.94 -1.34 -7.97
C MET A 131 -13.96 -2.15 -6.69
N LYS A 132 -13.91 -3.47 -6.78
CA LYS A 132 -13.81 -4.34 -5.61
C LYS A 132 -12.52 -4.07 -4.83
N GLY A 133 -11.44 -3.78 -5.55
CA GLY A 133 -10.17 -3.43 -4.92
C GLY A 133 -10.25 -2.14 -4.12
N ILE A 134 -10.95 -1.14 -4.62
CA ILE A 134 -11.17 0.12 -3.90
C ILE A 134 -11.94 -0.15 -2.62
N ASP A 135 -13.05 -0.90 -2.69
CA ASP A 135 -13.86 -1.22 -1.53
C ASP A 135 -13.07 -1.99 -0.48
N ALA A 136 -12.32 -3.00 -0.90
CA ALA A 136 -11.48 -3.78 -0.01
C ALA A 136 -10.41 -2.91 0.64
N SER A 137 -9.81 -1.99 -0.12
CA SER A 137 -8.78 -1.09 0.37
C SER A 137 -9.32 -0.19 1.48
N TYR A 138 -10.52 0.35 1.34
CA TYR A 138 -11.15 1.11 2.42
C TYR A 138 -11.42 0.23 3.64
N SER A 139 -11.86 -1.00 3.44
CA SER A 139 -12.08 -1.94 4.53
C SER A 139 -10.80 -2.19 5.34
N TYR A 140 -9.65 -2.36 4.67
CA TYR A 140 -8.37 -2.58 5.35
C TYR A 140 -8.00 -1.41 6.25
N GLU A 141 -8.37 -0.21 5.87
CA GLU A 141 -8.10 1.00 6.67
C GLU A 141 -9.15 1.24 7.75
N GLY A 142 -10.22 0.44 7.78
CA GLY A 142 -11.34 0.65 8.70
C GLY A 142 -12.26 1.80 8.31
N TYR A 143 -12.12 2.34 7.10
CA TYR A 143 -12.91 3.49 6.67
C TYR A 143 -14.39 3.19 6.49
N SER A 144 -14.76 1.92 6.39
CA SER A 144 -16.17 1.55 6.36
C SER A 144 -16.94 2.00 7.60
N GLU A 145 -16.22 2.28 8.68
CA GLU A 145 -16.79 2.76 9.93
C GLU A 145 -16.88 4.28 10.01
N TYR A 146 -16.23 4.98 9.08
CA TYR A 146 -16.21 6.42 9.07
C TYR A 146 -17.40 7.00 8.34
N LYS A 147 -17.80 8.16 8.77
CA LYS A 147 -18.83 8.92 8.09
C LYS A 147 -18.19 9.83 7.04
N THR A 148 -18.95 10.12 6.01
CA THR A 148 -18.47 11.03 4.96
C THR A 148 -18.14 12.41 5.49
N GLY A 149 -18.69 12.77 6.62
CA GLY A 149 -18.39 14.04 7.27
C GLY A 149 -16.96 14.17 7.79
N GLU A 150 -16.21 13.09 7.78
CA GLU A 150 -14.80 13.12 8.16
C GLU A 150 -13.94 13.94 7.19
N CYS A 151 -14.48 14.30 6.09
CA CYS A 151 -13.75 15.14 5.14
C CYS A 151 -13.54 16.55 5.67
#